data_57c7445ac291a9bf75103c2104f5d835
#
_entry.id   57c7445ac291a9bf75103c2104f5d835
#
_cell.length_a   1.000
_cell.length_b   1.000
_cell.length_c   1.000
_cell.angle_alpha   90.00
_cell.angle_beta   90.00
_cell.angle_gamma   90.00
#
_symmetry.space_group_name_H-M   'P 1'
#
loop_
_entity.id
_entity.type
_entity.pdbx_description
1 polymer ?
#
loop_
_entity_poly.entity_id
_entity_poly.type
_entity_poly.pdbx_seq_one_letter_code
_entity_poly.pdbx_strand_id
1 'polypeptide(L)'
;MTHYVLPLNHSQATLDIVGGKGASLAKLANAGLPVPGGFHVTTDAYKQFVAENDLQPRILATLQDVDTAQPATLETASTAIRALFTQSPIPPTIADAIRAAYLVLPVSSLLTPNSQLAVAVRSSATAEDLPDASFAGQQDTYLNIQGVDAVLDAVRRCWASLWTARAIGYRARQGIAPDSVALAVVVQTLVFADAAGIMFTANPLNGRRDQAIINAAWGLGEAVVGGLVTPDTYTVDKADGQVVGHEIADKQVMT
;
A
#
# COMPACT_ATOMS: atom_id res chain seq x y z
N MET A 1 -3.02 17.30 -18.87
CA MET A 1 -3.59 15.96 -19.20
C MET A 1 -3.69 15.18 -17.92
N THR A 2 -4.84 14.60 -17.66
CA THR A 2 -5.03 13.75 -16.49
C THR A 2 -4.33 12.41 -16.72
N HIS A 3 -3.39 12.04 -15.86
CA HIS A 3 -2.67 10.78 -15.96
C HIS A 3 -3.21 9.80 -14.92
N TYR A 4 -3.92 8.76 -15.35
CA TYR A 4 -4.44 7.72 -14.44
C TYR A 4 -3.36 6.77 -13.96
N VAL A 5 -2.26 6.66 -14.69
CA VAL A 5 -1.11 5.82 -14.36
C VAL A 5 0.18 6.60 -14.57
N LEU A 6 1.14 6.44 -13.66
CA LEU A 6 2.48 7.01 -13.72
C LEU A 6 3.54 5.94 -13.43
N PRO A 7 4.69 5.91 -14.15
CA PRO A 7 5.84 5.10 -13.76
C PRO A 7 6.30 5.41 -12.32
N LEU A 8 6.89 4.43 -11.63
CA LEU A 8 7.32 4.59 -10.22
C LEU A 8 8.24 5.80 -10.01
N ASN A 9 9.16 6.06 -10.94
CA ASN A 9 10.14 7.14 -10.86
C ASN A 9 9.70 8.44 -11.54
N HIS A 10 8.40 8.59 -11.88
CA HIS A 10 7.92 9.78 -12.57
C HIS A 10 8.07 11.04 -11.70
N SER A 11 8.50 12.16 -12.31
CA SER A 11 8.73 13.43 -11.58
C SER A 11 7.49 14.02 -10.93
N GLN A 12 6.29 13.70 -11.43
CA GLN A 12 5.01 14.12 -10.86
C GLN A 12 4.48 13.16 -9.77
N ALA A 13 5.24 12.17 -9.34
CA ALA A 13 4.84 11.26 -8.26
C ALA A 13 4.91 11.95 -6.88
N THR A 14 4.02 12.92 -6.67
CA THR A 14 3.88 13.69 -5.43
C THR A 14 2.89 13.02 -4.47
N LEU A 15 2.90 13.43 -3.20
CA LEU A 15 1.98 12.93 -2.17
C LEU A 15 0.51 12.98 -2.62
N ASP A 16 0.08 14.10 -3.20
CA ASP A 16 -1.31 14.31 -3.61
C ASP A 16 -1.74 13.41 -4.79
N ILE A 17 -0.78 12.99 -5.62
CA ILE A 17 -1.06 12.20 -6.83
C ILE A 17 -0.90 10.71 -6.58
N VAL A 18 0.13 10.29 -5.83
CA VAL A 18 0.47 8.88 -5.67
C VAL A 18 0.45 8.39 -4.22
N GLY A 19 0.07 9.24 -3.26
CA GLY A 19 0.06 8.93 -1.83
C GLY A 19 1.45 8.80 -1.20
N GLY A 20 1.52 8.58 0.11
CA GLY A 20 2.77 8.56 0.88
C GLY A 20 3.72 7.46 0.45
N LYS A 21 3.25 6.21 0.36
CA LYS A 21 4.07 5.07 -0.11
C LYS A 21 4.58 5.29 -1.52
N GLY A 22 3.72 5.77 -2.44
CA GLY A 22 4.08 6.04 -3.81
C GLY A 22 5.15 7.12 -3.93
N ALA A 23 4.98 8.23 -3.23
CA ALA A 23 5.95 9.34 -3.22
C ALA A 23 7.31 8.92 -2.63
N SER A 24 7.30 8.10 -1.57
CA SER A 24 8.53 7.55 -0.97
C SER A 24 9.25 6.61 -1.93
N LEU A 25 8.53 5.69 -2.60
CA LEU A 25 9.11 4.81 -3.61
C LEU A 25 9.70 5.59 -4.80
N ALA A 26 9.01 6.63 -5.27
CA ALA A 26 9.51 7.50 -6.33
C ALA A 26 10.83 8.18 -5.94
N LYS A 27 10.93 8.69 -4.69
CA LYS A 27 12.17 9.29 -4.17
C LYS A 27 13.30 8.28 -4.12
N LEU A 28 13.06 7.08 -3.63
CA LEU A 28 14.07 6.00 -3.56
C LEU A 28 14.55 5.59 -4.95
N ALA A 29 13.63 5.37 -5.89
CA ALA A 29 13.96 5.03 -7.26
C ALA A 29 14.78 6.13 -7.96
N ASN A 30 14.39 7.40 -7.80
CA ASN A 30 15.12 8.53 -8.36
C ASN A 30 16.50 8.77 -7.69
N ALA A 31 16.69 8.31 -6.46
CA ALA A 31 17.98 8.30 -5.78
C ALA A 31 18.89 7.13 -6.21
N GLY A 32 18.44 6.29 -7.16
CA GLY A 32 19.22 5.15 -7.67
C GLY A 32 19.24 3.93 -6.76
N LEU A 33 18.38 3.90 -5.73
CA LEU A 33 18.23 2.71 -4.89
C LEU A 33 17.52 1.58 -5.65
N PRO A 34 17.81 0.30 -5.33
CA PRO A 34 17.26 -0.85 -6.04
C PRO A 34 15.77 -1.08 -5.69
N VAL A 35 14.90 -0.20 -6.19
CA VAL A 35 13.45 -0.34 -6.06
C VAL A 35 12.94 -1.26 -7.17
N PRO A 36 12.20 -2.34 -6.86
CA PRO A 36 11.58 -3.17 -7.88
C PRO A 36 10.68 -2.36 -8.82
N GLY A 37 10.64 -2.70 -10.09
CA GLY A 37 9.86 -2.01 -11.11
C GLY A 37 8.36 -1.99 -10.79
N GLY A 38 7.64 -1.02 -11.36
CA GLY A 38 6.21 -0.87 -11.12
C GLY A 38 5.63 0.44 -11.63
N PHE A 39 4.40 0.73 -11.22
CA PHE A 39 3.69 1.96 -11.56
C PHE A 39 2.72 2.36 -10.45
N HIS A 40 2.30 3.61 -10.49
CA HIS A 40 1.25 4.16 -9.64
C HIS A 40 -0.06 4.24 -10.42
N VAL A 41 -1.17 3.81 -9.80
CA VAL A 41 -2.52 4.22 -10.19
C VAL A 41 -2.85 5.44 -9.34
N THR A 42 -3.09 6.58 -9.97
CA THR A 42 -3.13 7.89 -9.32
C THR A 42 -4.42 8.14 -8.55
N THR A 43 -4.42 9.16 -7.70
CA THR A 43 -5.64 9.65 -7.05
C THR A 43 -6.70 10.15 -8.05
N ASP A 44 -6.27 10.62 -9.22
CA ASP A 44 -7.21 11.02 -10.28
C ASP A 44 -7.97 9.82 -10.86
N ALA A 45 -7.31 8.64 -10.95
CA ALA A 45 -8.00 7.41 -11.34
C ALA A 45 -9.08 7.03 -10.31
N TYR A 46 -8.80 7.16 -9.02
CA TYR A 46 -9.79 6.96 -7.96
C TYR A 46 -10.98 7.91 -8.10
N LYS A 47 -10.70 9.22 -8.25
CA LYS A 47 -11.74 10.24 -8.38
C LYS A 47 -12.63 9.99 -9.60
N GLN A 48 -12.02 9.65 -10.74
CA GLN A 48 -12.74 9.33 -11.96
C GLN A 48 -13.61 8.07 -11.81
N PHE A 49 -13.07 7.01 -11.17
CA PHE A 49 -13.83 5.80 -10.87
C PHE A 49 -15.05 6.11 -9.99
N VAL A 50 -14.88 6.91 -8.93
CA VAL A 50 -15.99 7.34 -8.05
C VAL A 50 -17.03 8.15 -8.80
N ALA A 51 -16.59 9.07 -9.67
CA ALA A 51 -17.48 9.96 -10.44
C ALA A 51 -18.28 9.19 -11.50
N GLU A 52 -17.63 8.35 -12.31
CA GLU A 52 -18.33 7.62 -13.40
C GLU A 52 -19.31 6.56 -12.89
N ASN A 53 -19.10 6.04 -11.68
CA ASN A 53 -20.02 5.09 -11.06
C ASN A 53 -21.02 5.73 -10.08
N ASP A 54 -21.07 7.07 -10.01
CA ASP A 54 -21.96 7.83 -9.12
C ASP A 54 -21.88 7.32 -7.65
N LEU A 55 -20.66 7.04 -7.16
CA LEU A 55 -20.46 6.46 -5.83
C LEU A 55 -20.53 7.52 -4.73
N GLN A 56 -20.11 8.76 -4.99
CA GLN A 56 -20.02 9.79 -3.96
C GLN A 56 -21.35 10.04 -3.20
N PRO A 57 -22.49 10.27 -3.87
CA PRO A 57 -23.76 10.48 -3.17
C PRO A 57 -24.22 9.23 -2.40
N ARG A 58 -23.93 8.03 -2.94
CA ARG A 58 -24.27 6.76 -2.29
C ARG A 58 -23.44 6.53 -1.02
N ILE A 59 -22.16 6.88 -1.05
CA ILE A 59 -21.28 6.84 0.12
C ILE A 59 -21.76 7.80 1.19
N LEU A 60 -22.05 9.06 0.83
CA LEU A 60 -22.54 10.07 1.76
C LEU A 60 -23.87 9.66 2.40
N ALA A 61 -24.81 9.13 1.62
CA ALA A 61 -26.08 8.62 2.15
C ALA A 61 -25.87 7.48 3.15
N THR A 62 -24.96 6.54 2.87
CA THR A 62 -24.63 5.44 3.79
C THR A 62 -24.01 5.92 5.10
N LEU A 63 -23.29 7.04 5.07
CA LEU A 63 -22.61 7.59 6.25
C LEU A 63 -23.53 8.47 7.12
N GLN A 64 -24.70 8.89 6.63
CA GLN A 64 -25.63 9.75 7.38
C GLN A 64 -26.11 9.14 8.69
N ASP A 65 -26.34 7.82 8.70
CA ASP A 65 -26.90 7.08 9.83
C ASP A 65 -25.80 6.44 10.72
N VAL A 66 -24.53 6.77 10.49
CA VAL A 66 -23.42 6.18 11.24
C VAL A 66 -23.22 6.89 12.58
N ASP A 67 -23.48 6.15 13.67
CA ASP A 67 -23.05 6.56 15.01
C ASP A 67 -21.60 6.05 15.25
N THR A 68 -20.65 6.99 15.29
CA THR A 68 -19.23 6.66 15.48
C THR A 68 -18.89 6.08 16.85
N ALA A 69 -19.80 6.18 17.82
CA ALA A 69 -19.68 5.56 19.14
C ALA A 69 -20.10 4.07 19.11
N GLN A 70 -20.80 3.63 18.06
CA GLN A 70 -21.31 2.27 17.91
C GLN A 70 -20.54 1.51 16.82
N PRO A 71 -19.65 0.57 17.16
CA PRO A 71 -18.87 -0.21 16.18
C PRO A 71 -19.74 -0.92 15.13
N ALA A 72 -20.93 -1.39 15.51
CA ALA A 72 -21.83 -2.11 14.61
C ALA A 72 -22.31 -1.25 13.42
N THR A 73 -22.58 0.06 13.64
CA THR A 73 -22.99 0.97 12.56
C THR A 73 -21.84 1.25 11.61
N LEU A 74 -20.61 1.36 12.13
CA LEU A 74 -19.39 1.50 11.33
C LEU A 74 -19.15 0.28 10.45
N GLU A 75 -19.30 -0.95 10.99
CA GLU A 75 -19.13 -2.19 10.23
C GLU A 75 -20.19 -2.35 9.13
N THR A 76 -21.45 -1.99 9.44
CA THR A 76 -22.54 -2.01 8.45
C THR A 76 -22.25 -1.05 7.30
N ALA A 77 -21.88 0.20 7.61
CA ALA A 77 -21.54 1.21 6.60
C ALA A 77 -20.31 0.80 5.79
N SER A 78 -19.27 0.29 6.45
CA SER A 78 -18.06 -0.23 5.79
C SER A 78 -18.41 -1.33 4.77
N THR A 79 -19.19 -2.32 5.19
CA THR A 79 -19.60 -3.43 4.31
C THR A 79 -20.38 -2.91 3.11
N ALA A 80 -21.35 -2.04 3.31
CA ALA A 80 -22.17 -1.47 2.25
C ALA A 80 -21.32 -0.64 1.26
N ILE A 81 -20.47 0.26 1.77
CA ILE A 81 -19.63 1.11 0.90
C ILE A 81 -18.61 0.27 0.13
N ARG A 82 -17.92 -0.66 0.78
CA ARG A 82 -16.93 -1.53 0.11
C ARG A 82 -17.58 -2.37 -0.99
N ALA A 83 -18.82 -2.81 -0.80
CA ALA A 83 -19.58 -3.51 -1.84
C ALA A 83 -19.82 -2.62 -3.07
N LEU A 84 -20.06 -1.31 -2.90
CA LEU A 84 -20.18 -0.37 -4.02
C LEU A 84 -18.91 -0.39 -4.90
N PHE A 85 -17.73 -0.36 -4.27
CA PHE A 85 -16.46 -0.39 -5.01
C PHE A 85 -16.24 -1.70 -5.73
N THR A 86 -16.44 -2.83 -5.06
CA THR A 86 -16.15 -4.15 -5.63
C THR A 86 -17.14 -4.56 -6.73
N GLN A 87 -18.36 -4.02 -6.72
CA GLN A 87 -19.39 -4.27 -7.74
C GLN A 87 -19.36 -3.30 -8.91
N SER A 88 -18.68 -2.16 -8.78
CA SER A 88 -18.61 -1.14 -9.83
C SER A 88 -17.55 -1.50 -10.88
N PRO A 89 -17.81 -1.32 -12.17
CA PRO A 89 -16.81 -1.54 -13.21
C PRO A 89 -15.74 -0.44 -13.20
N ILE A 90 -14.49 -0.80 -13.45
CA ILE A 90 -13.44 0.20 -13.70
C ILE A 90 -13.69 0.79 -15.09
N PRO A 91 -13.73 2.14 -15.22
CA PRO A 91 -13.88 2.80 -16.52
C PRO A 91 -12.84 2.30 -17.53
N PRO A 92 -13.23 2.10 -18.81
CA PRO A 92 -12.33 1.55 -19.84
C PRO A 92 -11.01 2.34 -19.96
N THR A 93 -11.05 3.66 -19.87
CA THR A 93 -9.87 4.53 -19.94
C THR A 93 -8.85 4.24 -18.84
N ILE A 94 -9.31 3.96 -17.64
CA ILE A 94 -8.46 3.60 -16.48
C ILE A 94 -7.98 2.15 -16.63
N ALA A 95 -8.88 1.23 -17.00
CA ALA A 95 -8.54 -0.19 -17.16
C ALA A 95 -7.47 -0.39 -18.25
N ASP A 96 -7.59 0.32 -19.38
CA ASP A 96 -6.64 0.26 -20.49
C ASP A 96 -5.27 0.85 -20.09
N ALA A 97 -5.25 1.94 -19.32
CA ALA A 97 -4.01 2.51 -18.80
C ALA A 97 -3.30 1.56 -17.85
N ILE A 98 -4.03 0.90 -16.94
CA ILE A 98 -3.47 -0.12 -16.01
C ILE A 98 -2.97 -1.34 -16.79
N ARG A 99 -3.75 -1.83 -17.78
CA ARG A 99 -3.37 -2.94 -18.64
C ARG A 99 -2.07 -2.66 -19.40
N ALA A 100 -1.99 -1.50 -20.04
CA ALA A 100 -0.80 -1.09 -20.79
C ALA A 100 0.44 -1.02 -19.88
N ALA A 101 0.31 -0.44 -18.68
CA ALA A 101 1.40 -0.34 -17.73
C ALA A 101 1.84 -1.71 -17.18
N TYR A 102 0.90 -2.62 -16.90
CA TYR A 102 1.23 -3.97 -16.42
C TYR A 102 1.97 -4.79 -17.46
N LEU A 103 1.56 -4.73 -18.73
CA LEU A 103 2.15 -5.52 -19.83
C LEU A 103 3.59 -5.10 -20.19
N VAL A 104 4.02 -3.89 -19.82
CA VAL A 104 5.39 -3.42 -20.07
C VAL A 104 6.31 -3.58 -18.85
N LEU A 105 5.81 -4.09 -17.71
CA LEU A 105 6.65 -4.38 -16.57
C LEU A 105 7.69 -5.46 -16.91
N PRO A 106 8.93 -5.29 -16.50
CA PRO A 106 9.95 -6.29 -16.74
C PRO A 106 9.62 -7.58 -15.97
N VAL A 107 9.56 -8.68 -16.68
CA VAL A 107 9.54 -10.01 -16.06
C VAL A 107 10.91 -10.22 -15.43
N SER A 108 10.96 -10.51 -14.13
CA SER A 108 12.23 -10.76 -13.45
C SER A 108 12.98 -11.91 -14.13
N SER A 109 14.26 -11.71 -14.41
CA SER A 109 15.14 -12.75 -14.98
C SER A 109 15.31 -13.97 -14.07
N LEU A 110 14.86 -13.89 -12.82
CA LEU A 110 14.86 -14.98 -11.85
C LEU A 110 13.64 -15.91 -11.99
N LEU A 111 12.65 -15.53 -12.83
CA LEU A 111 11.48 -16.37 -13.08
C LEU A 111 11.80 -17.42 -14.15
N THR A 112 11.27 -18.63 -13.99
CA THR A 112 11.36 -19.67 -15.02
C THR A 112 10.62 -19.21 -16.29
N PRO A 113 10.96 -19.72 -17.48
CA PRO A 113 10.40 -19.27 -18.77
C PRO A 113 8.86 -19.27 -18.88
N ASN A 114 8.17 -19.99 -18.01
CA ASN A 114 6.71 -20.09 -17.97
C ASN A 114 6.06 -19.38 -16.76
N SER A 115 6.83 -18.64 -15.97
CA SER A 115 6.28 -17.92 -14.82
C SER A 115 5.54 -16.67 -15.28
N GLN A 116 4.31 -16.49 -14.81
CA GLN A 116 3.58 -15.25 -15.01
C GLN A 116 4.17 -14.15 -14.15
N LEU A 117 4.13 -12.90 -14.64
CA LEU A 117 4.53 -11.73 -13.88
C LEU A 117 3.63 -11.59 -12.64
N ALA A 118 4.21 -11.76 -11.47
CA ALA A 118 3.55 -11.52 -10.20
C ALA A 118 3.85 -10.11 -9.68
N VAL A 119 2.84 -9.45 -9.13
CA VAL A 119 2.97 -8.12 -8.54
C VAL A 119 2.40 -8.07 -7.13
N ALA A 120 2.88 -7.10 -6.35
CA ALA A 120 2.25 -6.61 -5.14
C ALA A 120 1.40 -5.39 -5.50
N VAL A 121 0.13 -5.37 -5.05
CA VAL A 121 -0.80 -4.26 -5.24
C VAL A 121 -1.10 -3.67 -3.86
N ARG A 122 -0.72 -2.42 -3.65
CA ARG A 122 -0.68 -1.78 -2.33
C ARG A 122 -1.39 -0.45 -2.34
N SER A 123 -2.28 -0.22 -1.40
CA SER A 123 -2.91 1.09 -1.19
C SER A 123 -1.88 2.13 -0.72
N SER A 124 -2.04 3.35 -1.19
CA SER A 124 -1.17 4.50 -0.89
C SER A 124 -2.03 5.75 -0.69
N ALA A 125 -2.31 6.06 0.57
CA ALA A 125 -3.18 7.18 0.92
C ALA A 125 -2.42 8.51 0.90
N THR A 126 -3.14 9.58 0.60
CA THR A 126 -2.60 10.96 0.65
C THR A 126 -2.44 11.48 2.08
N ALA A 127 -3.19 10.89 3.03
CA ALA A 127 -3.20 11.29 4.44
C ALA A 127 -2.35 10.35 5.34
N GLU A 128 -1.58 9.41 4.78
CA GLU A 128 -0.87 8.37 5.55
C GLU A 128 0.26 8.93 6.44
N ASP A 129 0.90 10.00 6.03
CA ASP A 129 2.09 10.59 6.67
C ASP A 129 1.81 11.96 7.30
N LEU A 130 0.57 12.25 7.71
CA LEU A 130 0.31 13.47 8.46
C LEU A 130 0.96 13.34 9.85
N PRO A 131 1.63 14.41 10.37
CA PRO A 131 2.40 14.37 11.62
C PRO A 131 1.61 13.85 12.84
N ASP A 132 0.29 14.04 12.84
CA ASP A 132 -0.60 13.68 13.94
C ASP A 132 -1.56 12.51 13.59
N ALA A 133 -1.36 11.84 12.45
CA ALA A 133 -2.28 10.83 11.95
C ALA A 133 -1.53 9.57 11.52
N SER A 134 -1.60 8.50 12.31
CA SER A 134 -1.06 7.19 11.94
C SER A 134 -2.14 6.33 11.31
N PHE A 135 -2.05 6.16 9.99
CA PHE A 135 -2.84 5.16 9.24
C PHE A 135 -2.12 3.80 9.14
N ALA A 136 -1.11 3.57 9.98
CA ALA A 136 -0.37 2.32 9.98
C ALA A 136 -1.30 1.10 10.17
N GLY A 137 -1.17 0.10 9.30
CA GLY A 137 -1.97 -1.12 9.35
C GLY A 137 -3.45 -0.98 8.95
N GLN A 138 -3.87 0.17 8.37
CA GLN A 138 -5.25 0.38 7.91
C GLN A 138 -5.43 0.14 6.41
N GLN A 139 -4.37 -0.21 5.70
CA GLN A 139 -4.36 -0.28 4.25
C GLN A 139 -4.02 -1.68 3.78
N ASP A 140 -4.78 -2.14 2.77
CA ASP A 140 -4.62 -3.48 2.24
C ASP A 140 -3.42 -3.59 1.30
N THR A 141 -2.73 -4.72 1.39
CA THR A 141 -1.69 -5.17 0.46
C THR A 141 -2.10 -6.53 -0.08
N TYR A 142 -2.05 -6.68 -1.40
CA TYR A 142 -2.32 -7.94 -2.08
C TYR A 142 -1.04 -8.39 -2.77
N LEU A 143 -0.52 -9.55 -2.36
CA LEU A 143 0.70 -10.14 -2.89
C LEU A 143 0.39 -11.22 -3.92
N ASN A 144 1.37 -11.53 -4.76
CA ASN A 144 1.31 -12.58 -5.77
C ASN A 144 0.11 -12.46 -6.73
N ILE A 145 -0.22 -11.22 -7.10
CA ILE A 145 -1.28 -10.94 -8.07
C ILE A 145 -0.73 -11.17 -9.48
N GLN A 146 -1.40 -12.00 -10.27
CA GLN A 146 -0.98 -12.41 -11.60
C GLN A 146 -2.09 -12.19 -12.62
N GLY A 147 -1.73 -11.58 -13.75
CA GLY A 147 -2.67 -11.27 -14.83
C GLY A 147 -3.43 -9.97 -14.66
N VAL A 148 -3.82 -9.37 -15.79
CA VAL A 148 -4.43 -8.04 -15.84
C VAL A 148 -5.73 -7.96 -15.05
N ASP A 149 -6.61 -8.94 -15.18
CA ASP A 149 -7.92 -8.90 -14.54
C ASP A 149 -7.79 -9.00 -13.01
N ALA A 150 -6.85 -9.79 -12.51
CA ALA A 150 -6.54 -9.87 -11.08
C ALA A 150 -5.93 -8.55 -10.56
N VAL A 151 -5.10 -7.88 -11.36
CA VAL A 151 -4.56 -6.54 -10.99
C VAL A 151 -5.68 -5.52 -10.91
N LEU A 152 -6.60 -5.47 -11.89
CA LEU A 152 -7.76 -4.58 -11.86
C LEU A 152 -8.64 -4.84 -10.63
N ASP A 153 -8.89 -6.11 -10.30
CA ASP A 153 -9.64 -6.46 -9.09
C ASP A 153 -8.93 -6.03 -7.81
N ALA A 154 -7.61 -6.26 -7.71
CA ALA A 154 -6.82 -5.82 -6.57
C ALA A 154 -6.81 -4.29 -6.41
N VAL A 155 -6.76 -3.52 -7.51
CA VAL A 155 -6.89 -2.07 -7.49
C VAL A 155 -8.24 -1.63 -6.91
N ARG A 156 -9.35 -2.24 -7.35
CA ARG A 156 -10.69 -1.96 -6.78
C ARG A 156 -10.74 -2.25 -5.29
N ARG A 157 -10.17 -3.38 -4.86
CA ARG A 157 -10.10 -3.76 -3.44
C ARG A 157 -9.24 -2.79 -2.64
N CYS A 158 -8.11 -2.31 -3.18
CA CYS A 158 -7.34 -1.24 -2.56
C CYS A 158 -8.20 0.02 -2.38
N TRP A 159 -8.92 0.46 -3.41
CA TRP A 159 -9.81 1.62 -3.29
C TRP A 159 -10.91 1.41 -2.24
N ALA A 160 -11.48 0.20 -2.18
CA ALA A 160 -12.47 -0.17 -1.17
C ALA A 160 -11.90 -0.13 0.26
N SER A 161 -10.59 -0.37 0.45
CA SER A 161 -9.97 -0.37 1.78
C SER A 161 -9.96 1.01 2.46
N LEU A 162 -10.12 2.09 1.69
CA LEU A 162 -10.33 3.44 2.22
C LEU A 162 -11.58 3.53 3.11
N TRP A 163 -12.52 2.59 2.97
CA TRP A 163 -13.84 2.57 3.60
C TRP A 163 -14.00 1.43 4.62
N THR A 164 -12.91 0.99 5.25
CA THR A 164 -13.00 0.10 6.42
C THR A 164 -13.65 0.81 7.59
N ALA A 165 -14.33 0.06 8.47
CA ALA A 165 -14.98 0.62 9.67
C ALA A 165 -14.01 1.47 10.52
N ARG A 166 -12.78 0.97 10.68
CA ARG A 166 -11.71 1.69 11.38
C ARG A 166 -11.36 3.01 10.70
N ALA A 167 -11.23 3.02 9.36
CA ALA A 167 -10.90 4.22 8.59
C ALA A 167 -12.05 5.24 8.61
N ILE A 168 -13.30 4.79 8.52
CA ILE A 168 -14.49 5.64 8.66
C ILE A 168 -14.50 6.29 10.04
N GLY A 169 -14.41 5.48 11.11
CA GLY A 169 -14.45 5.97 12.49
C GLY A 169 -13.28 6.91 12.83
N TYR A 170 -12.08 6.64 12.29
CA TYR A 170 -10.92 7.50 12.45
C TYR A 170 -11.16 8.89 11.81
N ARG A 171 -11.55 8.93 10.52
CA ARG A 171 -11.82 10.19 9.81
C ARG A 171 -12.93 11.02 10.48
N ALA A 172 -13.99 10.36 10.92
CA ALA A 172 -15.08 11.04 11.62
C ALA A 172 -14.60 11.72 12.91
N ARG A 173 -13.73 11.04 13.70
CA ARG A 173 -13.14 11.64 14.92
C ARG A 173 -12.19 12.80 14.63
N GLN A 174 -11.51 12.77 13.47
CA GLN A 174 -10.59 13.82 13.03
C GLN A 174 -11.28 14.95 12.25
N GLY A 175 -12.60 14.87 12.03
CA GLY A 175 -13.33 15.86 11.25
C GLY A 175 -12.94 15.92 9.77
N ILE A 176 -12.39 14.83 9.23
CA ILE A 176 -12.00 14.73 7.82
C ILE A 176 -13.25 14.43 6.99
N ALA A 177 -13.57 15.33 6.07
CA ALA A 177 -14.74 15.19 5.22
C ALA A 177 -14.64 13.96 4.31
N PRO A 178 -15.70 13.13 4.17
CA PRO A 178 -15.67 11.91 3.36
C PRO A 178 -15.39 12.13 1.87
N ASP A 179 -15.70 13.31 1.34
CA ASP A 179 -15.51 13.70 -0.06
C ASP A 179 -14.11 14.26 -0.37
N SER A 180 -13.33 14.56 0.69
CA SER A 180 -11.97 15.08 0.54
C SER A 180 -10.90 13.99 0.39
N VAL A 181 -11.27 12.71 0.54
CA VAL A 181 -10.30 11.61 0.55
C VAL A 181 -10.14 10.95 -0.81
N ALA A 182 -8.92 10.59 -1.13
CA ALA A 182 -8.57 9.84 -2.33
C ALA A 182 -7.46 8.83 -2.03
N LEU A 183 -7.39 7.76 -2.79
CA LEU A 183 -6.43 6.70 -2.62
C LEU A 183 -5.74 6.38 -3.93
N ALA A 184 -4.43 6.51 -3.95
CA ALA A 184 -3.60 5.96 -5.00
C ALA A 184 -3.29 4.48 -4.74
N VAL A 185 -2.83 3.77 -5.76
CA VAL A 185 -2.41 2.38 -5.63
C VAL A 185 -1.04 2.21 -6.26
N VAL A 186 -0.14 1.52 -5.57
CA VAL A 186 1.16 1.11 -6.10
C VAL A 186 1.04 -0.33 -6.60
N VAL A 187 1.36 -0.55 -7.87
CA VAL A 187 1.53 -1.88 -8.47
C VAL A 187 3.01 -2.09 -8.70
N GLN A 188 3.60 -3.07 -8.04
CA GLN A 188 5.05 -3.27 -8.03
C GLN A 188 5.39 -4.74 -8.27
N THR A 189 6.42 -5.01 -9.07
CA THR A 189 6.91 -6.38 -9.29
C THR A 189 7.23 -7.04 -7.95
N LEU A 190 6.68 -8.24 -7.74
CA LEU A 190 6.92 -9.01 -6.53
C LEU A 190 8.32 -9.63 -6.59
N VAL A 191 9.09 -9.44 -5.53
CA VAL A 191 10.35 -10.13 -5.30
C VAL A 191 10.07 -11.35 -4.44
N PHE A 192 10.31 -12.55 -4.99
CA PHE A 192 10.23 -13.80 -4.24
C PHE A 192 11.51 -13.94 -3.42
N ALA A 193 11.48 -13.36 -2.22
CA ALA A 193 12.63 -13.29 -1.35
C ALA A 193 12.78 -14.58 -0.52
N ASP A 194 14.00 -15.11 -0.41
CA ASP A 194 14.34 -16.19 0.53
C ASP A 194 14.40 -15.66 1.97
N ALA A 195 14.75 -14.38 2.13
CA ALA A 195 14.73 -13.67 3.40
C ALA A 195 14.38 -12.20 3.17
N ALA A 196 13.65 -11.62 4.10
CA ALA A 196 13.26 -10.21 4.07
C ALA A 196 13.38 -9.59 5.46
N GLY A 197 13.47 -8.26 5.52
CA GLY A 197 13.58 -7.57 6.78
C GLY A 197 13.12 -6.12 6.73
N ILE A 198 13.06 -5.53 7.92
CA ILE A 198 12.75 -4.12 8.14
C ILE A 198 13.96 -3.49 8.81
N MET A 199 14.43 -2.37 8.29
CA MET A 199 15.49 -1.59 8.90
C MET A 199 14.94 -0.27 9.43
N PHE A 200 15.15 -0.02 10.71
CA PHE A 200 14.94 1.27 11.35
C PHE A 200 16.26 2.03 11.39
N THR A 201 16.25 3.24 10.84
CA THR A 201 17.45 4.11 10.78
C THR A 201 17.77 4.81 12.10
N ALA A 202 16.96 4.60 13.13
CA ALA A 202 17.23 4.93 14.52
C ALA A 202 16.70 3.77 15.38
N ASN A 203 17.27 3.59 16.57
CA ASN A 203 16.81 2.55 17.49
C ASN A 203 15.44 2.94 18.08
N PRO A 204 14.35 2.21 17.77
CA PRO A 204 13.00 2.60 18.20
C PRO A 204 12.77 2.40 19.71
N LEU A 205 13.61 1.61 20.41
CA LEU A 205 13.47 1.32 21.83
C LEU A 205 14.05 2.43 22.71
N ASN A 206 15.15 3.07 22.28
CA ASN A 206 15.88 4.04 23.08
C ASN A 206 16.15 5.38 22.39
N GLY A 207 15.69 5.54 21.12
CA GLY A 207 15.82 6.77 20.34
C GLY A 207 17.24 7.06 19.81
N ARG A 208 18.21 6.16 19.98
CA ARG A 208 19.57 6.34 19.49
C ARG A 208 19.62 6.42 17.97
N ARG A 209 20.20 7.49 17.43
CA ARG A 209 20.31 7.74 16.00
C ARG A 209 21.64 7.28 15.39
N ASP A 210 22.59 6.92 16.20
CA ASP A 210 23.88 6.32 15.83
C ASP A 210 23.79 4.82 15.55
N GLN A 211 22.63 4.21 15.86
CA GLN A 211 22.34 2.82 15.61
C GLN A 211 21.23 2.64 14.56
N ALA A 212 21.32 1.56 13.78
CA ALA A 212 20.22 1.01 13.01
C ALA A 212 19.78 -0.32 13.61
N ILE A 213 18.48 -0.61 13.58
CA ILE A 213 17.91 -1.90 13.99
C ILE A 213 17.37 -2.60 12.74
N ILE A 214 17.77 -3.85 12.54
CA ILE A 214 17.31 -4.70 11.43
C ILE A 214 16.57 -5.88 12.02
N ASN A 215 15.29 -6.03 11.65
CA ASN A 215 14.47 -7.19 11.96
C ASN A 215 14.34 -8.03 10.70
N ALA A 216 14.71 -9.31 10.73
CA ALA A 216 14.72 -10.17 9.54
C ALA A 216 14.09 -11.54 9.81
N ALA A 217 13.44 -12.10 8.79
CA ALA A 217 12.89 -13.45 8.80
C ALA A 217 13.01 -14.10 7.42
N TRP A 218 12.74 -15.40 7.37
CA TRP A 218 12.66 -16.15 6.11
C TRP A 218 11.41 -15.79 5.31
N GLY A 219 11.52 -15.82 3.99
CA GLY A 219 10.43 -15.55 3.07
C GLY A 219 10.13 -14.08 2.87
N LEU A 220 8.85 -13.76 2.61
CA LEU A 220 8.40 -12.41 2.31
C LEU A 220 8.34 -11.54 3.56
N GLY A 221 8.62 -10.25 3.40
CA GLY A 221 8.63 -9.27 4.50
C GLY A 221 7.28 -9.06 5.21
N GLU A 222 6.17 -9.55 4.63
CA GLU A 222 4.85 -9.44 5.23
C GLU A 222 4.74 -10.15 6.58
N ALA A 223 5.43 -11.29 6.76
CA ALA A 223 5.47 -12.00 8.03
C ALA A 223 6.05 -11.14 9.17
N VAL A 224 7.09 -10.37 8.88
CA VAL A 224 7.71 -9.45 9.84
C VAL A 224 6.81 -8.23 10.09
N VAL A 225 6.27 -7.61 9.02
CA VAL A 225 5.39 -6.44 9.12
C VAL A 225 4.09 -6.76 9.84
N GLY A 226 3.50 -7.93 9.54
CA GLY A 226 2.24 -8.40 10.14
C GLY A 226 2.38 -8.96 11.56
N GLY A 227 3.61 -9.08 12.08
CA GLY A 227 3.85 -9.69 13.41
C GLY A 227 3.52 -11.18 13.48
N LEU A 228 3.54 -11.87 12.34
CA LEU A 228 3.27 -13.31 12.26
C LEU A 228 4.44 -14.17 12.75
N VAL A 229 5.63 -13.59 12.75
CA VAL A 229 6.86 -14.24 13.21
C VAL A 229 7.61 -13.32 14.17
N THR A 230 8.35 -13.91 15.10
CA THR A 230 9.37 -13.20 15.87
C THR A 230 10.64 -13.14 15.02
N PRO A 231 11.06 -11.94 14.54
CA PRO A 231 12.21 -11.83 13.66
C PRO A 231 13.53 -11.94 14.43
N ASP A 232 14.60 -12.27 13.73
CA ASP A 232 15.96 -11.97 14.21
C ASP A 232 16.13 -10.46 14.29
N THR A 233 16.79 -10.01 15.35
CA THR A 233 17.06 -8.57 15.55
C THR A 233 18.56 -8.34 15.58
N TYR A 234 19.01 -7.42 14.72
CA TYR A 234 20.40 -6.99 14.64
C TYR A 234 20.48 -5.51 14.99
N THR A 235 21.42 -5.17 15.87
CA THR A 235 21.81 -3.79 16.17
C THR A 235 23.09 -3.46 15.44
N VAL A 236 23.08 -2.46 14.59
CA VAL A 236 24.21 -2.06 13.75
C VAL A 236 24.68 -0.66 14.16
N ASP A 237 25.96 -0.49 14.40
CA ASP A 237 26.58 0.84 14.53
C ASP A 237 26.65 1.50 13.15
N LYS A 238 26.15 2.72 13.03
CA LYS A 238 26.10 3.44 11.74
C LYS A 238 27.44 4.09 11.35
N ALA A 239 28.37 4.21 12.27
CA ALA A 239 29.67 4.82 11.98
C ALA A 239 30.56 3.92 11.13
N ASP A 240 30.49 2.60 11.36
CA ASP A 240 31.35 1.62 10.71
C ASP A 240 30.57 0.44 10.08
N GLY A 241 29.24 0.37 10.30
CA GLY A 241 28.39 -0.70 9.79
C GLY A 241 28.55 -2.04 10.53
N GLN A 242 29.21 -2.05 11.69
CA GLN A 242 29.42 -3.29 12.47
C GLN A 242 28.15 -3.70 13.22
N VAL A 243 27.89 -5.01 13.26
CA VAL A 243 26.86 -5.59 14.12
C VAL A 243 27.38 -5.62 15.55
N VAL A 244 26.79 -4.76 16.40
CA VAL A 244 27.17 -4.63 17.82
C VAL A 244 26.28 -5.43 18.76
N GLY A 245 25.21 -6.01 18.26
CA GLY A 245 24.32 -6.88 19.00
C GLY A 245 23.40 -7.67 18.08
N HIS A 246 23.03 -8.88 18.48
CA HIS A 246 22.03 -9.66 17.74
C HIS A 246 21.23 -10.55 18.69
N GLU A 247 19.96 -10.77 18.36
CA GLU A 247 19.07 -11.72 18.99
C GLU A 247 18.48 -12.60 17.89
N ILE A 248 18.72 -13.90 17.96
CA ILE A 248 18.20 -14.87 17.00
C ILE A 248 16.95 -15.51 17.58
N ALA A 249 15.85 -15.40 16.88
CA ALA A 249 14.57 -15.96 17.27
C ALA A 249 14.32 -17.32 16.61
N ASP A 250 13.56 -18.18 17.29
CA ASP A 250 13.03 -19.39 16.69
C ASP A 250 11.84 -19.02 15.78
N LYS A 251 11.98 -19.28 14.47
CA LYS A 251 11.01 -18.94 13.43
C LYS A 251 10.30 -20.20 12.97
N GLN A 252 9.02 -20.32 13.33
CA GLN A 252 8.19 -21.49 13.00
C GLN A 252 7.43 -21.33 11.68
N VAL A 253 7.40 -20.12 11.10
CA VAL A 253 6.65 -19.81 9.88
C VAL A 253 7.55 -19.12 8.86
N MET A 254 7.40 -19.51 7.59
CA MET A 254 7.97 -18.85 6.43
C MET A 254 6.83 -18.50 5.47
N THR A 255 6.80 -17.29 4.90
CA THR A 255 5.77 -16.84 3.94
C THR A 255 6.33 -16.65 2.54
#